data_79a7edbfdd6ff61e8ea81a490cf37ab8
#
_entry.id   79a7edbfdd6ff61e8ea81a490cf37ab8
#
_cell.length_a   1.000
_cell.length_b   1.000
_cell.length_c   1.000
_cell.angle_alpha   90.00
_cell.angle_beta   90.00
_cell.angle_gamma   90.00
#
_symmetry.space_group_name_H-M   'P 1'
#
loop_
_entity.id
_entity.type
_entity.pdbx_description
1 polymer ?
#
loop_
_entity_poly.entity_id
_entity_poly.type
_entity_poly.pdbx_seq_one_letter_code
_entity_poly.pdbx_strand_id
1 'polypeptide(L)'
;RAALKSGGIVYMTFTPESGMTEVVTQFMTKLGQSQALYHATWDDAIHLDEDVKAEILAALPPHERAMRSKGIPVLGSGLVFPLDENDLKVEPFAIPEYWPRLCGIDFGWDHPTAAVWIAWDRDTDTVYVYDCYRKSAETPVVHSAAIRERGEWVPVVWPHDGSQHDKGSGKPLAEIYRKQGVNMAHKHFENPTGGISIEPGIMDMLQRMQTGRFKVFNYLGLWFEELRMYHRKDGKIVKAHDDLMSATRYASQSLQFASLDRPKKRPRKAISDYNHYEHHEGAYA
;
A
#
# COMPACT_ATOMS: atom_id res chain seq x y z
N ARG A 1 -34.47 18.03 -2.59
CA ARG A 1 -33.95 19.22 -1.85
C ARG A 1 -35.06 19.80 -1.03
N ALA A 2 -35.16 19.48 0.27
CA ALA A 2 -35.95 20.25 1.18
C ALA A 2 -35.30 21.65 1.27
N ALA A 3 -35.95 22.67 0.74
CA ALA A 3 -35.47 24.04 0.85
C ALA A 3 -35.68 24.48 2.30
N LEU A 4 -34.64 24.42 3.11
CA LEU A 4 -34.62 25.02 4.44
C LEU A 4 -34.60 26.55 4.28
N LYS A 5 -35.77 27.14 4.02
CA LYS A 5 -35.92 28.61 3.87
C LYS A 5 -35.80 29.39 5.19
N SER A 6 -35.70 28.71 6.33
CA SER A 6 -35.79 29.36 7.65
C SER A 6 -34.91 28.71 8.74
N GLY A 7 -33.75 28.14 8.36
CA GLY A 7 -32.82 27.60 9.34
C GLY A 7 -33.38 26.36 10.05
N GLY A 8 -33.30 25.22 9.44
CA GLY A 8 -33.63 23.92 10.05
C GLY A 8 -32.39 23.05 10.23
N ILE A 9 -32.48 22.02 11.07
CA ILE A 9 -31.45 21.03 11.28
C ILE A 9 -31.85 19.75 10.55
N VAL A 10 -30.90 19.14 9.84
CA VAL A 10 -31.08 17.83 9.23
C VAL A 10 -30.27 16.83 10.04
N TYR A 11 -30.93 15.79 10.52
CA TYR A 11 -30.27 14.63 11.16
C TYR A 11 -30.28 13.45 10.23
N MET A 12 -29.14 12.76 10.15
CA MET A 12 -29.00 11.48 9.45
C MET A 12 -28.37 10.49 10.42
N THR A 13 -28.98 9.33 10.56
CA THR A 13 -28.41 8.21 11.33
C THR A 13 -28.32 6.99 10.43
N PHE A 14 -27.17 6.35 10.38
CA PHE A 14 -26.96 5.16 9.57
C PHE A 14 -25.72 4.37 10.03
N THR A 15 -25.70 3.09 9.72
CA THR A 15 -24.47 2.29 9.72
C THR A 15 -23.90 2.32 8.30
N PRO A 16 -22.60 2.59 8.10
CA PRO A 16 -22.04 2.82 6.76
C PRO A 16 -21.77 1.50 6.00
N GLU A 17 -22.82 0.72 5.77
CA GLU A 17 -22.79 -0.61 5.12
C GLU A 17 -22.43 -0.57 3.63
N SER A 18 -22.57 0.58 3.02
CA SER A 18 -22.20 0.82 1.62
C SER A 18 -20.82 1.46 1.46
N GLY A 19 -19.98 1.38 2.50
CA GLY A 19 -18.62 1.92 2.50
C GLY A 19 -18.58 3.44 2.46
N MET A 20 -17.55 3.99 1.81
CA MET A 20 -17.30 5.43 1.68
C MET A 20 -18.18 6.07 0.60
N THR A 21 -19.50 6.07 0.80
CA THR A 21 -20.42 6.81 -0.07
C THR A 21 -20.12 8.31 -0.05
N GLU A 22 -20.66 9.07 -1.00
CA GLU A 22 -20.47 10.52 -1.06
C GLU A 22 -20.87 11.21 0.26
N VAL A 23 -21.96 10.77 0.88
CA VAL A 23 -22.43 11.29 2.19
C VAL A 23 -21.42 10.95 3.29
N VAL A 24 -20.97 9.68 3.37
CA VAL A 24 -19.98 9.26 4.37
C VAL A 24 -18.68 10.05 4.20
N THR A 25 -18.19 10.18 2.97
CA THR A 25 -16.98 10.95 2.65
C THR A 25 -17.13 12.41 3.07
N GLN A 26 -18.29 13.04 2.77
CA GLN A 26 -18.54 14.44 3.15
C GLN A 26 -18.41 14.65 4.66
N PHE A 27 -19.00 13.76 5.46
CA PHE A 27 -19.01 13.92 6.92
C PHE A 27 -17.73 13.42 7.61
N MET A 28 -17.04 12.43 7.07
CA MET A 28 -15.83 11.90 7.68
C MET A 28 -14.53 12.61 7.26
N THR A 29 -14.47 13.17 6.06
CA THR A 29 -13.24 13.75 5.52
C THR A 29 -13.33 15.23 5.14
N LYS A 30 -14.54 15.75 4.93
CA LYS A 30 -14.78 17.11 4.41
C LYS A 30 -15.82 17.86 5.23
N LEU A 31 -15.77 17.71 6.56
CA LEU A 31 -16.76 18.31 7.47
C LEU A 31 -16.79 19.83 7.32
N GLY A 32 -17.95 20.38 6.98
CA GLY A 32 -18.16 21.83 6.87
C GLY A 32 -18.44 22.49 8.23
N GLN A 33 -18.29 23.82 8.31
CA GLN A 33 -18.49 24.58 9.56
C GLN A 33 -19.89 24.46 10.18
N SER A 34 -20.90 24.18 9.37
CA SER A 34 -22.30 24.01 9.82
C SER A 34 -22.69 22.53 10.01
N GLN A 35 -21.74 21.64 10.00
CA GLN A 35 -21.93 20.19 10.08
C GLN A 35 -21.27 19.63 11.33
N ALA A 36 -21.88 18.59 11.92
CA ALA A 36 -21.31 17.83 13.02
C ALA A 36 -21.47 16.34 12.75
N LEU A 37 -20.48 15.55 13.13
CA LEU A 37 -20.50 14.11 13.09
C LEU A 37 -20.38 13.58 14.52
N TYR A 38 -21.32 12.74 14.91
CA TYR A 38 -21.28 12.02 16.18
C TYR A 38 -21.17 10.54 15.86
N HIS A 39 -20.15 9.90 16.40
CA HIS A 39 -19.92 8.48 16.32
C HIS A 39 -20.47 7.81 17.55
N ALA A 40 -21.33 6.82 17.38
CA ALA A 40 -21.74 5.91 18.42
C ALA A 40 -21.25 4.51 18.11
N THR A 41 -20.67 3.87 19.06
CA THR A 41 -20.12 2.50 18.99
C THR A 41 -20.85 1.58 19.96
N TRP A 42 -20.60 0.30 19.88
CA TRP A 42 -21.11 -0.64 20.90
C TRP A 42 -20.53 -0.40 22.28
N ASP A 43 -19.37 0.26 22.37
CA ASP A 43 -18.76 0.63 23.64
C ASP A 43 -19.62 1.70 24.37
N ASP A 44 -20.35 2.51 23.62
CA ASP A 44 -21.30 3.49 24.14
C ASP A 44 -22.65 2.86 24.56
N ALA A 45 -22.91 1.62 24.16
CA ALA A 45 -24.14 0.88 24.44
C ALA A 45 -24.04 0.16 25.79
N ILE A 46 -24.08 0.93 26.88
CA ILE A 46 -23.95 0.44 28.26
C ILE A 46 -25.05 -0.55 28.70
N HIS A 47 -26.16 -0.58 27.96
CA HIS A 47 -27.28 -1.50 28.21
C HIS A 47 -27.11 -2.88 27.60
N LEU A 48 -26.09 -3.11 26.80
CA LEU A 48 -25.76 -4.40 26.20
C LEU A 48 -24.61 -5.05 27.00
N ASP A 49 -24.88 -6.25 27.53
CA ASP A 49 -23.88 -7.04 28.22
C ASP A 49 -22.77 -7.49 27.23
N GLU A 50 -21.56 -7.63 27.73
CA GLU A 50 -20.39 -8.01 26.92
C GLU A 50 -20.55 -9.41 26.28
N ASP A 51 -21.20 -10.35 26.99
CA ASP A 51 -21.48 -11.67 26.43
C ASP A 51 -22.43 -11.61 25.25
N VAL A 52 -23.45 -10.73 25.33
CA VAL A 52 -24.38 -10.49 24.21
C VAL A 52 -23.67 -9.83 23.02
N LYS A 53 -22.79 -8.85 23.28
CA LYS A 53 -21.96 -8.22 22.24
C LYS A 53 -21.09 -9.27 21.55
N ALA A 54 -20.43 -10.14 22.33
CA ALA A 54 -19.57 -11.20 21.80
C ALA A 54 -20.34 -12.22 20.95
N GLU A 55 -21.54 -12.63 21.39
CA GLU A 55 -22.40 -13.55 20.64
C GLU A 55 -22.83 -12.95 19.30
N ILE A 56 -23.28 -11.70 19.30
CA ILE A 56 -23.68 -11.00 18.07
C ILE A 56 -22.47 -10.87 17.13
N LEU A 57 -21.30 -10.48 17.64
CA LEU A 57 -20.08 -10.36 16.83
C LEU A 57 -19.65 -11.70 16.23
N ALA A 58 -19.79 -12.79 16.98
CA ALA A 58 -19.46 -14.12 16.49
C ALA A 58 -20.36 -14.56 15.33
N ALA A 59 -21.63 -14.14 15.33
CA ALA A 59 -22.58 -14.42 14.27
C ALA A 59 -22.35 -13.60 12.99
N LEU A 60 -21.61 -12.48 13.07
CA LEU A 60 -21.33 -11.62 11.93
C LEU A 60 -20.12 -12.11 11.11
N PRO A 61 -20.16 -11.94 9.77
CA PRO A 61 -18.98 -12.13 8.92
C PRO A 61 -17.80 -11.29 9.44
N PRO A 62 -16.56 -11.80 9.43
CA PRO A 62 -15.40 -11.09 9.99
C PRO A 62 -15.24 -9.66 9.50
N HIS A 63 -15.41 -9.41 8.20
CA HIS A 63 -15.28 -8.10 7.59
C HIS A 63 -16.40 -7.10 7.97
N GLU A 64 -17.54 -7.57 8.47
CA GLU A 64 -18.64 -6.69 8.92
C GLU A 64 -18.52 -6.28 10.39
N ARG A 65 -17.74 -6.99 11.19
CA ARG A 65 -17.66 -6.79 12.63
C ARG A 65 -17.29 -5.36 13.01
N ALA A 66 -16.25 -4.82 12.40
CA ALA A 66 -15.80 -3.45 12.67
C ALA A 66 -16.82 -2.39 12.20
N MET A 67 -17.52 -2.64 11.10
CA MET A 67 -18.58 -1.77 10.61
C MET A 67 -19.76 -1.74 11.59
N ARG A 68 -20.24 -2.91 12.01
CA ARG A 68 -21.39 -3.05 12.89
C ARG A 68 -21.13 -2.55 14.32
N SER A 69 -19.94 -2.86 14.88
CA SER A 69 -19.61 -2.51 16.25
C SER A 69 -19.03 -1.09 16.42
N LYS A 70 -18.28 -0.61 15.43
CA LYS A 70 -17.53 0.66 15.51
C LYS A 70 -17.92 1.69 14.45
N GLY A 71 -18.90 1.40 13.59
CA GLY A 71 -19.31 2.32 12.53
C GLY A 71 -18.24 2.61 11.48
N ILE A 72 -17.25 1.73 11.33
CA ILE A 72 -16.17 1.88 10.33
C ILE A 72 -16.75 1.57 8.95
N PRO A 73 -16.68 2.49 7.97
CA PRO A 73 -17.22 2.25 6.64
C PRO A 73 -16.55 1.05 5.96
N VAL A 74 -17.32 0.02 5.67
CA VAL A 74 -16.90 -1.17 4.92
C VAL A 74 -18.01 -1.56 3.98
N LEU A 75 -17.67 -2.07 2.80
CA LEU A 75 -18.69 -2.64 1.91
C LEU A 75 -19.19 -3.97 2.49
N GLY A 76 -20.51 -4.06 2.69
CA GLY A 76 -21.15 -5.26 3.24
C GLY A 76 -21.13 -6.46 2.29
N SER A 77 -20.86 -6.26 0.99
CA SER A 77 -20.78 -7.33 0.00
C SER A 77 -19.85 -6.99 -1.16
N GLY A 78 -19.35 -8.01 -1.84
CA GLY A 78 -18.51 -7.84 -3.02
C GLY A 78 -17.06 -7.47 -2.73
N LEU A 79 -16.62 -7.47 -1.49
CA LEU A 79 -15.22 -7.26 -1.14
C LEU A 79 -14.31 -8.24 -1.87
N VAL A 80 -13.17 -7.75 -2.36
CA VAL A 80 -12.13 -8.61 -2.93
C VAL A 80 -11.44 -9.43 -1.84
N PHE A 81 -11.22 -8.80 -0.68
CA PHE A 81 -10.62 -9.42 0.50
C PHE A 81 -11.61 -9.41 1.68
N PRO A 82 -12.51 -10.41 1.79
CA PRO A 82 -13.55 -10.47 2.83
C PRO A 82 -12.96 -11.00 4.16
N LEU A 83 -12.02 -10.26 4.74
CA LEU A 83 -11.28 -10.61 5.95
C LEU A 83 -11.51 -9.54 7.04
N ASP A 84 -11.30 -9.93 8.29
CA ASP A 84 -11.15 -8.94 9.37
C ASP A 84 -9.77 -8.26 9.22
N GLU A 85 -9.76 -6.95 9.10
CA GLU A 85 -8.50 -6.19 8.98
C GLU A 85 -7.60 -6.33 10.22
N ASN A 86 -8.18 -6.67 11.38
CA ASN A 86 -7.42 -6.91 12.61
C ASN A 86 -6.51 -8.14 12.49
N ASP A 87 -6.88 -9.14 11.67
CA ASP A 87 -6.04 -10.31 11.40
C ASP A 87 -4.78 -9.94 10.62
N LEU A 88 -4.80 -8.82 9.89
CA LEU A 88 -3.68 -8.32 9.11
C LEU A 88 -2.80 -7.35 9.90
N LYS A 89 -3.36 -6.66 10.90
CA LYS A 89 -2.67 -5.63 11.66
C LYS A 89 -1.58 -6.19 12.56
N VAL A 90 -0.43 -5.53 12.53
CA VAL A 90 0.66 -5.75 13.48
C VAL A 90 1.19 -4.42 13.98
N GLU A 91 1.67 -4.40 15.24
CA GLU A 91 2.40 -3.25 15.76
C GLU A 91 3.70 -3.05 14.98
N PRO A 92 4.10 -1.79 14.72
CA PRO A 92 5.34 -1.50 14.06
C PRO A 92 6.55 -2.01 14.84
N PHE A 93 7.49 -2.60 14.14
CA PHE A 93 8.76 -3.02 14.71
C PHE A 93 9.92 -2.67 13.78
N ALA A 94 11.14 -2.69 14.30
CA ALA A 94 12.34 -2.50 13.49
C ALA A 94 12.52 -3.71 12.56
N ILE A 95 12.37 -3.47 11.23
CA ILE A 95 12.50 -4.54 10.23
C ILE A 95 13.94 -5.04 10.22
N PRO A 96 14.18 -6.36 10.40
CA PRO A 96 15.51 -6.95 10.37
C PRO A 96 16.26 -6.61 9.06
N GLU A 97 17.55 -6.34 9.15
CA GLU A 97 18.39 -5.99 8.00
C GLU A 97 18.52 -7.14 6.97
N TYR A 98 18.36 -8.39 7.43
CA TYR A 98 18.40 -9.57 6.57
C TYR A 98 17.07 -9.88 5.89
N TRP A 99 16.01 -9.11 6.14
CA TRP A 99 14.77 -9.21 5.40
C TRP A 99 14.87 -8.36 4.12
N PRO A 100 14.76 -8.97 2.94
CA PRO A 100 14.77 -8.22 1.70
C PRO A 100 13.53 -7.34 1.59
N ARG A 101 13.72 -6.18 0.97
CA ARG A 101 12.67 -5.17 0.79
C ARG A 101 12.40 -4.92 -0.68
N LEU A 102 11.18 -4.53 -0.98
CA LEU A 102 10.71 -4.23 -2.30
C LEU A 102 9.66 -3.11 -2.22
N CYS A 103 9.59 -2.29 -3.24
CA CYS A 103 8.51 -1.33 -3.43
C CYS A 103 7.73 -1.68 -4.69
N GLY A 104 6.40 -1.65 -4.62
CA GLY A 104 5.54 -1.66 -5.80
C GLY A 104 5.01 -0.26 -6.05
N ILE A 105 4.94 0.16 -7.30
CA ILE A 105 4.35 1.44 -7.70
C ILE A 105 3.20 1.20 -8.67
N ASP A 106 2.14 1.98 -8.53
CA ASP A 106 1.10 2.16 -9.53
C ASP A 106 1.09 3.62 -9.96
N PHE A 107 1.14 3.86 -11.28
CA PHE A 107 1.26 5.21 -11.80
C PHE A 107 -0.12 5.81 -12.02
N GLY A 108 -0.29 7.07 -11.64
CA GLY A 108 -1.50 7.82 -11.88
C GLY A 108 -1.23 9.31 -12.03
N TRP A 109 -2.22 10.03 -12.55
CA TRP A 109 -2.28 11.49 -12.58
C TRP A 109 -3.60 11.97 -12.00
N ASP A 110 -4.72 11.69 -12.68
CA ASP A 110 -6.08 11.93 -12.19
C ASP A 110 -6.41 10.95 -11.05
N HIS A 111 -6.06 9.68 -11.21
CA HIS A 111 -5.90 8.72 -10.13
C HIS A 111 -4.57 8.96 -9.43
N PRO A 112 -4.46 8.65 -8.12
CA PRO A 112 -3.21 8.83 -7.41
C PRO A 112 -2.09 7.96 -7.97
N THR A 113 -0.85 8.49 -7.99
CA THR A 113 0.31 7.62 -7.97
C THR A 113 0.43 7.02 -6.57
N ALA A 114 0.48 5.70 -6.50
CA ALA A 114 0.60 4.95 -5.27
C ALA A 114 1.89 4.13 -5.21
N ALA A 115 2.51 4.04 -4.05
CA ALA A 115 3.66 3.18 -3.81
C ALA A 115 3.51 2.48 -2.46
N VAL A 116 3.90 1.20 -2.41
CA VAL A 116 3.80 0.35 -1.22
C VAL A 116 5.12 -0.35 -1.00
N TRP A 117 5.64 -0.27 0.21
CA TRP A 117 6.88 -0.92 0.61
C TRP A 117 6.59 -2.16 1.42
N ILE A 118 7.23 -3.25 1.03
CA ILE A 118 7.13 -4.53 1.70
C ILE A 118 8.50 -5.03 2.16
N ALA A 119 8.50 -5.75 3.28
CA ALA A 119 9.61 -6.57 3.74
C ALA A 119 9.17 -8.03 3.73
N TRP A 120 10.08 -8.93 3.37
CA TRP A 120 9.78 -10.34 3.25
C TRP A 120 10.60 -11.15 4.25
N ASP A 121 9.91 -11.71 5.24
CA ASP A 121 10.48 -12.74 6.10
C ASP A 121 10.51 -14.07 5.32
N ARG A 122 11.71 -14.48 4.92
CA ARG A 122 11.91 -15.70 4.14
C ARG A 122 11.74 -16.97 4.96
N ASP A 123 11.94 -16.90 6.27
CA ASP A 123 11.88 -18.07 7.13
C ASP A 123 10.43 -18.54 7.32
N THR A 124 9.51 -17.62 7.43
CA THR A 124 8.08 -17.87 7.57
C THR A 124 7.29 -17.65 6.27
N ASP A 125 7.93 -17.22 5.20
CA ASP A 125 7.32 -16.74 3.95
C ASP A 125 6.24 -15.68 4.18
N THR A 126 6.48 -14.76 5.14
CA THR A 126 5.54 -13.71 5.49
C THR A 126 5.93 -12.37 4.87
N VAL A 127 4.98 -11.71 4.24
CA VAL A 127 5.11 -10.35 3.69
C VAL A 127 4.58 -9.35 4.69
N TYR A 128 5.37 -8.32 4.97
CA TYR A 128 5.00 -7.20 5.84
C TYR A 128 4.92 -5.92 5.03
N VAL A 129 3.73 -5.31 4.93
CA VAL A 129 3.59 -3.94 4.42
C VAL A 129 3.97 -2.99 5.53
N TYR A 130 5.04 -2.22 5.33
CA TYR A 130 5.57 -1.34 6.38
C TYR A 130 5.49 0.15 6.05
N ASP A 131 5.22 0.52 4.80
CA ASP A 131 4.99 1.92 4.41
C ASP A 131 4.13 1.99 3.16
N CYS A 132 3.42 3.09 2.99
CA CYS A 132 2.66 3.40 1.78
C CYS A 132 2.68 4.90 1.48
N TYR A 133 2.55 5.22 0.21
CA TYR A 133 2.46 6.58 -0.31
C TYR A 133 1.36 6.64 -1.36
N ARG A 134 0.54 7.69 -1.32
CA ARG A 134 -0.52 7.94 -2.30
C ARG A 134 -0.69 9.43 -2.51
N LYS A 135 -0.55 9.91 -3.74
CA LYS A 135 -0.74 11.32 -4.08
C LYS A 135 -1.17 11.49 -5.52
N SER A 136 -2.17 12.36 -5.78
CA SER A 136 -2.66 12.72 -7.11
C SER A 136 -2.09 14.06 -7.56
N ALA A 137 -2.16 14.31 -8.88
CA ALA A 137 -1.85 15.59 -9.51
C ALA A 137 -0.46 16.14 -9.17
N GLU A 138 0.52 15.25 -9.03
CA GLU A 138 1.91 15.60 -8.78
C GLU A 138 2.84 15.09 -9.89
N THR A 139 3.99 15.74 -10.03
CA THR A 139 4.95 15.37 -11.05
C THR A 139 5.80 14.15 -10.65
N PRO A 140 6.39 13.43 -11.63
CA PRO A 140 7.32 12.34 -11.34
C PRO A 140 8.49 12.75 -10.44
N VAL A 141 8.89 14.03 -10.45
CA VAL A 141 9.96 14.55 -9.58
C VAL A 141 9.56 14.47 -8.11
N VAL A 142 8.32 14.89 -7.78
CA VAL A 142 7.79 14.85 -6.41
C VAL A 142 7.64 13.41 -5.93
N HIS A 143 7.05 12.55 -6.77
CA HIS A 143 6.92 11.12 -6.44
C HIS A 143 8.28 10.45 -6.25
N SER A 144 9.25 10.73 -7.14
CA SER A 144 10.59 10.17 -7.04
C SER A 144 11.31 10.59 -5.76
N ALA A 145 11.16 11.85 -5.34
CA ALA A 145 11.72 12.32 -4.08
C ALA A 145 11.13 11.55 -2.89
N ALA A 146 9.81 11.41 -2.82
CA ALA A 146 9.12 10.67 -1.77
C ALA A 146 9.51 9.19 -1.74
N ILE A 147 9.73 8.57 -2.91
CA ILE A 147 10.17 7.17 -3.00
C ILE A 147 11.61 7.02 -2.50
N ARG A 148 12.52 7.89 -2.92
CA ARG A 148 13.94 7.81 -2.54
C ARG A 148 14.17 8.06 -1.06
N GLU A 149 13.38 8.93 -0.43
CA GLU A 149 13.43 9.19 1.02
C GLU A 149 13.26 7.90 1.84
N ARG A 150 12.51 6.93 1.32
CA ARG A 150 12.25 5.63 1.96
C ARG A 150 13.32 4.55 1.70
N GLY A 151 14.36 4.91 0.98
CA GLY A 151 15.51 4.05 0.70
C GLY A 151 15.81 3.96 -0.79
N GLU A 152 16.86 4.67 -1.24
CA GLU A 152 17.29 4.67 -2.66
C GLU A 152 17.73 3.29 -3.17
N TRP A 153 18.08 2.38 -2.26
CA TRP A 153 18.52 1.03 -2.58
C TRP A 153 17.36 0.06 -2.81
N VAL A 154 16.13 0.38 -2.32
CA VAL A 154 14.96 -0.49 -2.46
C VAL A 154 14.55 -0.58 -3.92
N PRO A 155 14.49 -1.78 -4.53
CA PRO A 155 14.00 -1.93 -5.88
C PRO A 155 12.52 -1.55 -5.98
N VAL A 156 12.13 -0.94 -7.09
CA VAL A 156 10.76 -0.53 -7.36
C VAL A 156 10.23 -1.29 -8.57
N VAL A 157 9.23 -2.15 -8.35
CA VAL A 157 8.52 -2.85 -9.43
C VAL A 157 7.33 -2.02 -9.90
N TRP A 158 7.04 -2.07 -11.18
CA TRP A 158 6.14 -1.17 -11.87
C TRP A 158 5.29 -1.90 -12.92
N PRO A 159 4.05 -1.44 -13.20
CA PRO A 159 3.15 -2.07 -14.15
C PRO A 159 3.55 -1.82 -15.60
N HIS A 160 2.94 -2.57 -16.53
CA HIS A 160 3.20 -2.48 -17.96
C HIS A 160 2.98 -1.06 -18.55
N ASP A 161 2.04 -0.29 -18.02
CA ASP A 161 1.76 1.08 -18.47
C ASP A 161 2.91 2.07 -18.18
N GLY A 162 3.81 1.75 -17.25
CA GLY A 162 5.08 2.46 -17.10
C GLY A 162 5.98 2.43 -18.34
N SER A 163 5.70 1.55 -19.32
CA SER A 163 6.33 1.54 -20.64
C SER A 163 5.71 2.57 -21.59
N GLN A 164 4.53 3.10 -21.28
CA GLN A 164 3.88 4.13 -22.09
C GLN A 164 4.67 5.44 -22.05
N HIS A 165 4.64 6.16 -23.16
CA HIS A 165 5.34 7.44 -23.27
C HIS A 165 4.52 8.53 -22.55
N ASP A 166 5.18 9.26 -21.68
CA ASP A 166 4.62 10.46 -21.08
C ASP A 166 4.29 11.50 -22.15
N LYS A 167 3.08 12.04 -22.10
CA LYS A 167 2.59 13.00 -23.11
C LYS A 167 3.41 14.29 -23.17
N GLY A 168 4.06 14.67 -22.07
CA GLY A 168 4.87 15.89 -22.00
C GLY A 168 6.31 15.71 -22.50
N SER A 169 6.95 14.58 -22.13
CA SER A 169 8.37 14.34 -22.42
C SER A 169 8.64 13.36 -23.56
N GLY A 170 7.62 12.61 -24.01
CA GLY A 170 7.76 11.55 -25.00
C GLY A 170 8.63 10.37 -24.58
N LYS A 171 8.92 10.21 -23.27
CA LYS A 171 9.74 9.14 -22.72
C LYS A 171 8.89 8.14 -21.91
N PRO A 172 9.31 6.86 -21.84
CA PRO A 172 8.66 5.92 -20.95
C PRO A 172 8.66 6.42 -19.49
N LEU A 173 7.51 6.31 -18.82
CA LEU A 173 7.34 6.86 -17.47
C LEU A 173 8.35 6.25 -16.49
N ALA A 174 8.58 4.94 -16.55
CA ALA A 174 9.58 4.27 -15.73
C ALA A 174 11.02 4.81 -15.96
N GLU A 175 11.35 5.28 -17.17
CA GLU A 175 12.65 5.89 -17.46
C GLU A 175 12.78 7.27 -16.80
N ILE A 176 11.69 8.03 -16.71
CA ILE A 176 11.67 9.33 -16.04
C ILE A 176 12.00 9.14 -14.56
N TYR A 177 11.33 8.19 -13.88
CA TYR A 177 11.62 7.86 -12.48
C TYR A 177 13.06 7.37 -12.27
N ARG A 178 13.55 6.54 -13.18
CA ARG A 178 14.94 6.05 -13.15
C ARG A 178 15.96 7.19 -13.26
N LYS A 179 15.70 8.19 -14.10
CA LYS A 179 16.52 9.40 -14.23
C LYS A 179 16.49 10.28 -12.98
N GLN A 180 15.42 10.23 -12.21
CA GLN A 180 15.31 10.89 -10.91
C GLN A 180 15.96 10.08 -9.77
N GLY A 181 16.65 8.99 -10.07
CA GLY A 181 17.40 8.20 -9.10
C GLY A 181 16.58 7.12 -8.37
N VAL A 182 15.35 6.85 -8.82
CA VAL A 182 14.58 5.73 -8.29
C VAL A 182 15.14 4.43 -8.84
N ASN A 183 15.33 3.43 -7.96
CA ASN A 183 15.85 2.10 -8.31
C ASN A 183 14.77 1.24 -9.00
N MET A 184 14.32 1.69 -10.19
CA MET A 184 13.28 1.00 -10.96
C MET A 184 13.79 -0.36 -11.45
N ALA A 185 13.02 -1.42 -11.23
CA ALA A 185 13.28 -2.73 -11.80
C ALA A 185 13.51 -2.63 -13.32
N HIS A 186 14.38 -3.48 -13.86
CA HIS A 186 14.75 -3.42 -15.28
C HIS A 186 13.61 -3.83 -16.21
N LYS A 187 12.66 -4.63 -15.72
CA LYS A 187 11.43 -5.04 -16.42
C LYS A 187 10.20 -4.57 -15.65
N HIS A 188 9.10 -4.36 -16.37
CA HIS A 188 7.79 -4.17 -15.75
C HIS A 188 7.31 -5.48 -15.11
N PHE A 189 6.31 -5.34 -14.25
CA PHE A 189 5.63 -6.50 -13.66
C PHE A 189 4.97 -7.36 -14.75
N GLU A 190 5.16 -8.66 -14.64
CA GLU A 190 4.47 -9.70 -15.42
C GLU A 190 3.98 -10.76 -14.46
N ASN A 191 2.76 -11.28 -14.69
CA ASN A 191 2.27 -12.41 -13.88
C ASN A 191 3.23 -13.61 -14.05
N PRO A 192 3.51 -14.36 -12.98
CA PRO A 192 4.35 -15.56 -13.06
C PRO A 192 3.86 -16.60 -14.08
N THR A 193 2.54 -16.65 -14.30
CA THR A 193 1.89 -17.54 -15.29
C THR A 193 1.73 -16.91 -16.67
N GLY A 194 2.24 -15.68 -16.84
CA GLY A 194 2.02 -14.87 -18.05
C GLY A 194 0.67 -14.16 -18.06
N GLY A 195 0.51 -13.22 -19.02
CA GLY A 195 -0.71 -12.43 -19.17
C GLY A 195 -0.83 -11.25 -18.21
N ILE A 196 -1.94 -10.50 -18.38
CA ILE A 196 -2.21 -9.24 -17.66
C ILE A 196 -3.35 -9.37 -16.65
N SER A 197 -3.89 -10.59 -16.45
CA SER A 197 -4.99 -10.82 -15.50
C SER A 197 -4.56 -10.47 -14.08
N ILE A 198 -5.42 -9.74 -13.37
CA ILE A 198 -5.17 -9.36 -11.97
C ILE A 198 -5.56 -10.47 -10.99
N GLU A 199 -6.39 -11.43 -11.42
CA GLU A 199 -6.96 -12.47 -10.57
C GLU A 199 -5.91 -13.37 -9.89
N PRO A 200 -4.87 -13.88 -10.59
CA PRO A 200 -3.87 -14.72 -9.93
C PRO A 200 -3.18 -13.98 -8.76
N GLY A 201 -2.91 -12.69 -8.92
CA GLY A 201 -2.28 -11.88 -7.87
C GLY A 201 -3.19 -11.63 -6.69
N ILE A 202 -4.46 -11.44 -6.93
CA ILE A 202 -5.47 -11.30 -5.87
C ILE A 202 -5.62 -12.60 -5.10
N MET A 203 -5.68 -13.73 -5.79
CA MET A 203 -5.80 -15.03 -5.13
C MET A 203 -4.56 -15.36 -4.27
N ASP A 204 -3.35 -15.05 -4.74
CA ASP A 204 -2.13 -15.21 -3.95
C ASP A 204 -2.16 -14.32 -2.70
N MET A 205 -2.49 -13.04 -2.85
CA MET A 205 -2.64 -12.12 -1.72
C MET A 205 -3.68 -12.62 -0.72
N LEU A 206 -4.86 -13.03 -1.19
CA LEU A 206 -5.93 -13.55 -0.33
C LEU A 206 -5.47 -14.81 0.43
N GLN A 207 -4.82 -15.74 -0.24
CA GLN A 207 -4.27 -16.94 0.38
C GLN A 207 -3.24 -16.60 1.46
N ARG A 208 -2.31 -15.66 1.19
CA ARG A 208 -1.33 -15.20 2.17
C ARG A 208 -2.01 -14.54 3.38
N MET A 209 -3.03 -13.70 3.15
CA MET A 209 -3.81 -13.06 4.20
C MET A 209 -4.51 -14.09 5.07
N GLN A 210 -5.23 -15.06 4.47
CA GLN A 210 -5.96 -16.12 5.18
C GLN A 210 -5.06 -17.06 5.98
N THR A 211 -3.83 -17.26 5.52
CA THR A 211 -2.84 -18.13 6.21
C THR A 211 -1.93 -17.36 7.18
N GLY A 212 -2.20 -16.09 7.43
CA GLY A 212 -1.43 -15.25 8.36
C GLY A 212 -0.05 -14.82 7.84
N ARG A 213 0.25 -15.12 6.57
CA ARG A 213 1.53 -14.79 5.90
C ARG A 213 1.52 -13.44 5.17
N PHE A 214 0.58 -12.59 5.52
CA PHE A 214 0.50 -11.21 5.05
C PHE A 214 0.13 -10.32 6.21
N LYS A 215 0.99 -9.37 6.55
CA LYS A 215 0.82 -8.47 7.68
C LYS A 215 1.01 -7.03 7.24
N VAL A 216 0.37 -6.11 7.94
CA VAL A 216 0.38 -4.68 7.63
C VAL A 216 0.57 -3.90 8.92
N PHE A 217 1.48 -2.96 8.94
CA PHE A 217 1.69 -2.10 10.10
C PHE A 217 0.42 -1.27 10.37
N ASN A 218 -0.04 -1.27 11.60
CA ASN A 218 -1.36 -0.75 12.00
C ASN A 218 -1.56 0.74 11.76
N TYR A 219 -0.49 1.53 11.63
CA TYR A 219 -0.57 2.96 11.35
C TYR A 219 -0.85 3.31 9.87
N LEU A 220 -0.87 2.33 8.96
CA LEU A 220 -1.07 2.55 7.52
C LEU A 220 -2.55 2.77 7.17
N GLY A 221 -3.15 3.82 7.72
CA GLY A 221 -4.57 4.12 7.57
C GLY A 221 -5.05 4.20 6.11
N LEU A 222 -4.26 4.80 5.20
CA LEU A 222 -4.59 4.90 3.78
C LEU A 222 -4.67 3.52 3.10
N TRP A 223 -3.81 2.60 3.48
CA TRP A 223 -3.82 1.24 2.95
C TRP A 223 -5.07 0.48 3.38
N PHE A 224 -5.44 0.58 4.68
CA PHE A 224 -6.65 -0.05 5.20
C PHE A 224 -7.93 0.59 4.65
N GLU A 225 -7.91 1.90 4.37
CA GLU A 225 -9.02 2.59 3.68
C GLU A 225 -9.30 1.96 2.32
N GLU A 226 -8.29 1.76 1.48
CA GLU A 226 -8.47 1.11 0.19
C GLU A 226 -8.83 -0.37 0.32
N LEU A 227 -8.25 -1.11 1.26
CA LEU A 227 -8.62 -2.49 1.53
C LEU A 227 -10.14 -2.64 1.76
N ARG A 228 -10.72 -1.76 2.57
CA ARG A 228 -12.17 -1.74 2.89
C ARG A 228 -13.05 -1.38 1.70
N MET A 229 -12.49 -0.67 0.72
CA MET A 229 -13.20 -0.18 -0.47
C MET A 229 -12.96 -1.06 -1.70
N TYR A 230 -11.97 -1.94 -1.65
CA TYR A 230 -11.59 -2.77 -2.79
C TYR A 230 -12.61 -3.87 -3.03
N HIS A 231 -13.41 -3.72 -4.08
CA HIS A 231 -14.60 -4.56 -4.30
C HIS A 231 -14.81 -4.93 -5.76
N ARG A 232 -15.70 -5.89 -5.95
CA ARG A 232 -16.21 -6.33 -7.25
C ARG A 232 -17.63 -5.84 -7.46
N LYS A 233 -17.91 -5.43 -8.68
CA LYS A 233 -19.25 -5.20 -9.19
C LYS A 233 -19.44 -6.03 -10.45
N ASP A 234 -20.52 -6.79 -10.53
CA ASP A 234 -20.82 -7.68 -11.66
C ASP A 234 -19.62 -8.62 -12.00
N GLY A 235 -18.98 -9.15 -10.97
CA GLY A 235 -17.82 -10.05 -11.06
C GLY A 235 -16.49 -9.39 -11.45
N LYS A 236 -16.48 -8.08 -11.77
CA LYS A 236 -15.29 -7.34 -12.16
C LYS A 236 -14.83 -6.44 -11.01
N ILE A 237 -13.51 -6.30 -10.83
CA ILE A 237 -12.94 -5.36 -9.87
C ILE A 237 -13.25 -3.94 -10.32
N VAL A 238 -13.77 -3.15 -9.39
CA VAL A 238 -14.01 -1.72 -9.60
C VAL A 238 -12.68 -0.98 -9.49
N LYS A 239 -12.30 -0.30 -10.57
CA LYS A 239 -11.09 0.52 -10.64
C LYS A 239 -11.34 1.91 -10.03
N ALA A 240 -11.54 1.92 -8.73
CA ALA A 240 -11.67 3.15 -7.94
C ALA A 240 -11.17 2.84 -6.52
N HIS A 241 -10.28 3.67 -6.00
CA HIS A 241 -9.62 3.44 -4.72
C HIS A 241 -8.89 2.08 -4.67
N ASP A 242 -8.17 1.74 -5.73
CA ASP A 242 -7.44 0.48 -5.88
C ASP A 242 -5.94 0.65 -6.14
N ASP A 243 -5.45 1.88 -6.05
CA ASP A 243 -4.08 2.26 -6.40
C ASP A 243 -3.05 1.61 -5.46
N LEU A 244 -3.26 1.68 -4.13
CA LEU A 244 -2.40 1.00 -3.14
C LEU A 244 -2.57 -0.53 -3.20
N MET A 245 -3.77 -1.03 -3.50
CA MET A 245 -4.00 -2.46 -3.68
C MET A 245 -3.27 -2.99 -4.91
N SER A 246 -3.27 -2.24 -6.01
CA SER A 246 -2.51 -2.54 -7.23
C SER A 246 -1.01 -2.54 -6.98
N ALA A 247 -0.48 -1.49 -6.34
CA ALA A 247 0.92 -1.40 -5.95
C ALA A 247 1.35 -2.55 -5.03
N THR A 248 0.50 -2.92 -4.05
CA THR A 248 0.72 -4.06 -3.16
C THR A 248 0.80 -5.37 -3.93
N ARG A 249 -0.10 -5.58 -4.89
CA ARG A 249 -0.11 -6.76 -5.74
C ARG A 249 1.17 -6.89 -6.56
N TYR A 250 1.62 -5.80 -7.18
CA TYR A 250 2.89 -5.81 -7.93
C TYR A 250 4.07 -6.17 -7.04
N ALA A 251 4.16 -5.59 -5.84
CA ALA A 251 5.21 -5.93 -4.88
C ALA A 251 5.13 -7.38 -4.42
N SER A 252 3.96 -7.85 -3.97
CA SER A 252 3.77 -9.21 -3.42
C SER A 252 4.09 -10.31 -4.42
N GLN A 253 3.81 -10.08 -5.70
CA GLN A 253 4.09 -11.04 -6.76
C GLN A 253 5.50 -10.93 -7.37
N SER A 254 6.29 -10.01 -6.89
CA SER A 254 7.63 -9.72 -7.41
C SER A 254 8.73 -9.93 -6.37
N LEU A 255 8.51 -10.79 -5.37
CA LEU A 255 9.44 -11.03 -4.26
C LEU A 255 10.84 -11.45 -4.72
N GLN A 256 10.98 -12.04 -5.92
CA GLN A 256 12.29 -12.39 -6.51
C GLN A 256 13.17 -11.18 -6.77
N PHE A 257 12.60 -9.96 -6.87
CA PHE A 257 13.35 -8.71 -7.03
C PHE A 257 13.67 -8.02 -5.71
N ALA A 258 13.14 -8.54 -4.59
CA ALA A 258 13.42 -7.95 -3.28
C ALA A 258 14.91 -8.01 -2.95
N SER A 259 15.45 -6.92 -2.42
CA SER A 259 16.88 -6.73 -2.16
C SER A 259 17.15 -6.43 -0.69
N LEU A 260 18.38 -6.73 -0.27
CA LEU A 260 18.91 -6.33 1.04
C LEU A 260 19.64 -5.00 0.91
N ASP A 261 19.62 -4.19 1.96
CA ASP A 261 20.51 -3.03 2.07
C ASP A 261 21.94 -3.54 2.26
N ARG A 262 22.68 -3.61 1.16
CA ARG A 262 24.09 -3.95 1.21
C ARG A 262 24.89 -2.64 1.16
N PRO A 263 25.74 -2.38 2.15
CA PRO A 263 26.64 -1.24 2.08
C PRO A 263 27.43 -1.34 0.76
N LYS A 264 27.38 -0.27 -0.05
CA LYS A 264 28.18 -0.18 -1.29
C LYS A 264 29.60 -0.53 -0.91
N LYS A 265 30.15 -1.64 -1.44
CA LYS A 265 31.56 -1.97 -1.27
C LYS A 265 32.34 -0.71 -1.68
N ARG A 266 33.07 -0.10 -0.74
CA ARG A 266 33.99 0.97 -1.09
C ARG A 266 34.85 0.41 -2.24
N PRO A 267 34.99 1.13 -3.37
CA PRO A 267 35.89 0.67 -4.40
C PRO A 267 37.22 0.41 -3.70
N ARG A 268 37.76 -0.81 -3.81
CA ARG A 268 39.12 -1.06 -3.40
C ARG A 268 39.93 0.00 -4.15
N LYS A 269 40.59 0.91 -3.41
CA LYS A 269 41.64 1.73 -4.01
C LYS A 269 42.54 0.72 -4.71
N ALA A 270 42.60 0.82 -6.03
CA ALA A 270 43.60 0.07 -6.76
C ALA A 270 44.94 0.41 -6.08
N ILE A 271 45.67 -0.59 -5.66
CA ILE A 271 47.04 -0.43 -5.19
C ILE A 271 47.84 -0.12 -6.47
N SER A 272 47.68 1.10 -6.98
CA SER A 272 48.40 1.58 -8.18
C SER A 272 49.77 2.16 -7.86
N ASP A 273 50.15 2.16 -6.57
CA ASP A 273 51.43 2.74 -6.12
C ASP A 273 52.42 1.67 -5.64
N TYR A 274 52.25 0.45 -6.04
CA TYR A 274 53.34 -0.53 -5.87
C TYR A 274 54.25 -0.44 -7.10
N ASN A 275 55.22 0.49 -7.04
CA ASN A 275 56.33 0.57 -8.01
C ASN A 275 57.36 -0.47 -7.65
N HIS A 276 57.38 -1.59 -8.39
CA HIS A 276 58.30 -2.72 -8.18
C HIS A 276 59.75 -2.35 -8.47
N TYR A 277 60.03 -1.17 -9.01
CA TYR A 277 61.35 -0.73 -9.44
C TYR A 277 62.03 0.29 -8.48
N GLU A 278 61.39 0.77 -7.45
CA GLU A 278 62.00 1.75 -6.53
C GLU A 278 62.88 1.14 -5.42
N HIS A 279 63.06 -0.17 -5.35
CA HIS A 279 63.85 -0.84 -4.30
C HIS A 279 65.21 -1.44 -4.76
N HIS A 280 65.69 -1.12 -5.96
CA HIS A 280 66.97 -1.66 -6.47
C HIS A 280 68.08 -0.64 -6.78
N GLU A 281 67.95 0.63 -6.38
CA GLU A 281 69.10 1.58 -6.43
C GLU A 281 69.60 1.87 -5.02
N GLY A 282 70.44 0.98 -4.49
CA GLY A 282 71.03 1.24 -3.15
C GLY A 282 71.94 0.16 -2.60
N ALA A 283 72.53 -0.65 -3.44
CA ALA A 283 73.50 -1.65 -2.97
C ALA A 283 74.63 -1.89 -3.97
N TYR A 284 75.42 -0.84 -4.25
CA TYR A 284 76.81 -0.96 -4.73
C TYR A 284 77.47 0.43 -4.69
N ALA A 285 78.07 0.78 -3.52
CA ALA A 285 79.19 1.68 -3.36
C ALA A 285 79.93 1.33 -2.07
#